data_4daa6b9086711bb86f253a1466084a05
#
_entry.id   4daa6b9086711bb86f253a1466084a05
#
_cell.length_a   1.000
_cell.length_b   1.000
_cell.length_c   1.000
_cell.angle_alpha   90.00
_cell.angle_beta   90.00
_cell.angle_gamma   90.00
#
_symmetry.space_group_name_H-M   'P 1'
#
loop_
_entity.id
_entity.type
_entity.pdbx_description
1 polymer ?
#
loop_
_entity_poly.entity_id
_entity_poly.type
_entity_poly.pdbx_seq_one_letter_code
_entity_poly.pdbx_strand_id
1 'polypeptide(L)'
;MKWNFPKRKYNNKPTEVDGWKFDSQAEARFFQQLKILKSSGEILHFDIHPVFHLAPGVRYTADFMVYYPCGKIEVIDVKGGKATATESFGIRRRLFDAQHPLAPLQIVTNP
;
A
#
# COMPACT_ATOMS: atom_id res chain seq x y z
N MET A 1 -12.79 32.49 8.95
CA MET A 1 -13.01 31.81 7.69
C MET A 1 -13.05 30.33 7.88
N LYS A 2 -13.98 29.71 7.28
CA LYS A 2 -14.08 28.29 7.39
C LYS A 2 -13.26 27.62 6.29
N TRP A 3 -12.36 26.78 6.69
CA TRP A 3 -11.62 25.97 5.73
C TRP A 3 -12.51 24.94 5.13
N ASN A 4 -12.60 24.96 3.85
CA ASN A 4 -13.38 23.99 3.13
C ASN A 4 -12.42 23.10 2.36
N PHE A 5 -11.77 22.20 3.09
CA PHE A 5 -10.87 21.27 2.43
C PHE A 5 -11.67 20.35 1.53
N PRO A 6 -11.24 20.16 0.30
CA PRO A 6 -11.79 19.08 -0.50
C PRO A 6 -11.32 17.78 0.13
N LYS A 7 -12.10 17.31 1.06
CA LYS A 7 -11.72 16.23 1.96
C LYS A 7 -11.17 15.03 1.27
N ARG A 8 -11.68 14.75 0.13
CA ARG A 8 -11.23 13.60 -0.62
C ARG A 8 -10.86 14.04 -2.00
N LYS A 9 -9.79 14.81 -2.00
CA LYS A 9 -9.25 15.38 -3.22
C LYS A 9 -9.14 14.35 -4.33
N TYR A 10 -8.92 13.10 -3.98
CA TYR A 10 -8.76 12.00 -4.93
C TYR A 10 -9.89 10.98 -4.81
N ASN A 11 -11.04 11.40 -4.27
CA ASN A 11 -12.20 10.53 -4.07
C ASN A 11 -11.91 9.33 -3.19
N ASN A 12 -10.96 9.47 -2.28
CA ASN A 12 -10.68 8.41 -1.34
C ASN A 12 -11.78 8.36 -0.29
N LYS A 13 -12.40 7.21 -0.15
CA LYS A 13 -13.41 6.98 0.88
C LYS A 13 -12.83 6.00 1.87
N PRO A 14 -12.60 6.41 3.14
CA PRO A 14 -12.18 5.46 4.15
C PRO A 14 -13.17 4.32 4.24
N THR A 15 -12.65 3.12 4.26
CA THR A 15 -13.45 1.91 4.23
C THR A 15 -12.94 0.96 5.29
N GLU A 16 -13.86 0.36 6.04
CA GLU A 16 -13.49 -0.62 7.07
C GLU A 16 -13.94 -2.00 6.62
N VAL A 17 -13.01 -2.97 6.69
CA VAL A 17 -13.28 -4.37 6.37
C VAL A 17 -12.57 -5.23 7.39
N ASP A 18 -13.29 -6.14 8.02
CA ASP A 18 -12.76 -7.08 9.02
C ASP A 18 -11.99 -6.38 10.15
N GLY A 19 -12.46 -5.20 10.53
CA GLY A 19 -11.83 -4.43 11.60
C GLY A 19 -10.64 -3.60 11.16
N TRP A 20 -10.22 -3.71 9.90
CA TRP A 20 -9.12 -2.92 9.36
C TRP A 20 -9.66 -1.68 8.66
N LYS A 21 -9.00 -0.56 8.89
CA LYS A 21 -9.36 0.70 8.23
C LYS A 21 -8.44 0.94 7.06
N PHE A 22 -9.02 1.16 5.91
CA PHE A 22 -8.28 1.44 4.68
C PHE A 22 -8.62 2.84 4.20
N ASP A 23 -7.63 3.52 3.64
CA ASP A 23 -7.79 4.90 3.20
C ASP A 23 -8.65 5.02 1.95
N SER A 24 -8.83 3.93 1.21
CA SER A 24 -9.61 3.97 -0.02
C SER A 24 -10.33 2.65 -0.24
N GLN A 25 -11.34 2.70 -1.10
CA GLN A 25 -12.05 1.49 -1.50
C GLN A 25 -11.16 0.57 -2.33
N ALA A 26 -10.25 1.15 -3.12
CA ALA A 26 -9.31 0.35 -3.91
C ALA A 26 -8.42 -0.49 -2.99
N GLU A 27 -7.94 0.09 -1.92
CA GLU A 27 -7.12 -0.63 -0.94
C GLU A 27 -7.92 -1.75 -0.29
N ALA A 28 -9.17 -1.45 0.10
CA ALA A 28 -10.04 -2.45 0.71
C ALA A 28 -10.33 -3.60 -0.26
N ARG A 29 -10.52 -3.30 -1.55
CA ARG A 29 -10.72 -4.35 -2.56
C ARG A 29 -9.48 -5.22 -2.69
N PHE A 30 -8.30 -4.60 -2.69
CA PHE A 30 -7.07 -5.36 -2.80
C PHE A 30 -6.88 -6.28 -1.59
N PHE A 31 -7.22 -5.80 -0.41
CA PHE A 31 -7.21 -6.61 0.81
C PHE A 31 -8.07 -7.86 0.63
N GLN A 32 -9.27 -7.72 0.09
CA GLN A 32 -10.14 -8.86 -0.14
C GLN A 32 -9.57 -9.82 -1.15
N GLN A 33 -8.91 -9.32 -2.20
CA GLN A 33 -8.22 -10.17 -3.16
C GLN A 33 -7.09 -10.96 -2.50
N LEU A 34 -6.32 -10.31 -1.63
CA LEU A 34 -5.24 -10.99 -0.91
C LEU A 34 -5.78 -12.09 0.00
N LYS A 35 -6.93 -11.88 0.62
CA LYS A 35 -7.55 -12.92 1.45
C LYS A 35 -7.90 -14.15 0.62
N ILE A 36 -8.41 -13.94 -0.58
CA ILE A 36 -8.74 -15.03 -1.50
C ILE A 36 -7.47 -15.77 -1.91
N LEU A 37 -6.43 -15.04 -2.30
CA LEU A 37 -5.17 -15.64 -2.70
C LEU A 37 -4.53 -16.44 -1.58
N LYS A 38 -4.64 -15.95 -0.34
CA LYS A 38 -4.13 -16.68 0.80
C LYS A 38 -4.92 -17.97 1.02
N SER A 39 -6.24 -17.91 0.90
CA SER A 39 -7.09 -19.10 1.05
C SER A 39 -6.79 -20.15 0.00
N SER A 40 -6.45 -19.74 -1.22
CA SER A 40 -6.15 -20.67 -2.29
C SER A 40 -4.72 -21.18 -2.26
N GLY A 41 -3.87 -20.62 -1.39
CA GLY A 41 -2.49 -21.04 -1.29
C GLY A 41 -1.55 -20.37 -2.28
N GLU A 42 -2.04 -19.44 -3.09
CA GLU A 42 -1.18 -18.70 -4.02
C GLU A 42 -0.20 -17.80 -3.32
N ILE A 43 -0.58 -17.28 -2.15
CA ILE A 43 0.34 -16.58 -1.27
C ILE A 43 0.32 -17.24 0.10
N LEU A 44 1.43 -17.13 0.82
CA LEU A 44 1.53 -17.69 2.17
C LEU A 44 0.90 -16.78 3.20
N HIS A 45 1.15 -15.49 3.07
CA HIS A 45 0.80 -14.53 4.09
C HIS A 45 0.87 -13.13 3.50
N PHE A 46 0.22 -12.17 4.15
CA PHE A 46 0.41 -10.76 3.84
C PHE A 46 0.27 -9.94 5.11
N ASP A 47 1.04 -8.85 5.17
CA ASP A 47 0.96 -7.87 6.25
C ASP A 47 0.22 -6.65 5.75
N ILE A 48 -0.50 -6.00 6.67
CA ILE A 48 -1.26 -4.79 6.39
C ILE A 48 -0.52 -3.62 7.00
N HIS A 49 -0.31 -2.57 6.21
CA HIS A 49 0.33 -1.32 6.65
C HIS A 49 1.72 -1.54 7.28
N PRO A 50 2.61 -2.27 6.60
CA PRO A 50 3.96 -2.44 7.13
C PRO A 50 4.71 -1.11 7.14
N VAL A 51 5.49 -0.89 8.20
CA VAL A 51 6.24 0.34 8.39
C VAL A 51 7.72 0.09 8.16
N PHE A 52 8.34 0.93 7.35
CA PHE A 52 9.77 0.85 7.05
C PHE A 52 10.46 2.14 7.49
N HIS A 53 11.57 2.00 8.18
CA HIS A 53 12.39 3.15 8.57
C HIS A 53 13.50 3.31 7.54
N LEU A 54 13.38 4.34 6.72
CA LEU A 54 14.28 4.54 5.59
C LEU A 54 15.51 5.36 5.93
N ALA A 55 15.39 6.24 6.93
CA ALA A 55 16.46 7.09 7.42
C ALA A 55 16.02 7.62 8.77
N PRO A 56 16.92 8.21 9.57
CA PRO A 56 16.49 8.84 10.81
C PRO A 56 15.38 9.86 10.56
N GLY A 57 14.25 9.66 11.22
CA GLY A 57 13.09 10.55 11.06
C GLY A 57 12.30 10.36 9.77
N VAL A 58 12.66 9.39 8.93
CA VAL A 58 11.94 9.14 7.68
C VAL A 58 11.34 7.74 7.70
N ARG A 59 10.01 7.69 7.79
CA ARG A 59 9.27 6.43 7.75
C ARG A 59 8.49 6.34 6.46
N TYR A 60 8.26 5.11 6.02
CA TYR A 60 7.38 4.82 4.92
C TYR A 60 6.44 3.70 5.34
N THR A 61 5.14 3.94 5.23
CA THR A 61 4.12 2.94 5.51
C THR A 61 3.53 2.51 4.18
N ALA A 62 3.78 1.27 3.80
CA ALA A 62 3.18 0.71 2.60
C ALA A 62 1.79 0.20 2.90
N ASP A 63 1.04 -0.13 1.85
CA ASP A 63 -0.29 -0.67 2.05
C ASP A 63 -0.23 -2.15 2.41
N PHE A 64 0.59 -2.93 1.72
CA PHE A 64 0.67 -4.38 1.96
C PHE A 64 2.07 -4.90 1.71
N MET A 65 2.38 -6.01 2.36
CA MET A 65 3.57 -6.80 2.10
C MET A 65 3.12 -8.24 1.92
N VAL A 66 3.50 -8.85 0.78
CA VAL A 66 2.97 -10.16 0.38
C VAL A 66 4.11 -11.16 0.29
N TYR A 67 3.89 -12.34 0.86
CA TYR A 67 4.87 -13.42 0.93
C TYR A 67 4.38 -14.60 0.09
N TYR A 68 5.19 -15.01 -0.86
CA TYR A 68 4.87 -16.09 -1.80
C TYR A 68 5.52 -17.40 -1.40
N PRO A 69 4.93 -18.55 -1.77
CA PRO A 69 5.53 -19.86 -1.45
C PRO A 69 6.94 -20.04 -1.99
N CYS A 70 7.27 -19.41 -3.11
CA CYS A 70 8.60 -19.51 -3.71
C CYS A 70 9.67 -18.70 -2.98
N GLY A 71 9.29 -17.97 -1.94
CA GLY A 71 10.19 -17.10 -1.20
C GLY A 71 10.21 -15.66 -1.66
N LYS A 72 9.50 -15.35 -2.73
CA LYS A 72 9.39 -13.98 -3.21
C LYS A 72 8.59 -13.14 -2.22
N ILE A 73 9.01 -11.88 -2.06
CA ILE A 73 8.30 -10.91 -1.23
C ILE A 73 8.02 -9.68 -2.08
N GLU A 74 6.80 -9.17 -1.99
CA GLU A 74 6.42 -7.93 -2.67
C GLU A 74 5.91 -6.93 -1.67
N VAL A 75 6.34 -5.67 -1.81
CA VAL A 75 5.80 -4.56 -1.03
C VAL A 75 4.94 -3.74 -1.99
N ILE A 76 3.69 -3.49 -1.61
CA ILE A 76 2.68 -3.00 -2.53
C ILE A 76 2.03 -1.74 -1.99
N ASP A 77 1.92 -0.73 -2.87
CA ASP A 77 1.07 0.42 -2.66
C ASP A 77 -0.07 0.36 -3.66
N VAL A 78 -1.28 0.55 -3.16
CA VAL A 78 -2.49 0.55 -3.98
C VAL A 78 -2.88 2.00 -4.25
N LYS A 79 -3.03 2.33 -5.52
CA LYS A 79 -3.50 3.64 -5.93
C LYS A 79 -4.85 3.47 -6.62
N GLY A 80 -5.84 4.23 -6.19
CA GLY A 80 -7.15 4.23 -6.82
C GLY A 80 -7.21 5.29 -7.89
N GLY A 81 -7.80 4.96 -9.02
CA GLY A 81 -8.00 5.92 -10.07
C GLY A 81 -6.70 6.50 -10.62
N LYS A 82 -6.66 7.80 -10.77
CA LYS A 82 -5.44 8.49 -11.22
C LYS A 82 -4.52 8.68 -10.04
N ALA A 83 -3.47 7.91 -10.00
CA ALA A 83 -2.46 8.05 -8.96
C ALA A 83 -1.68 9.33 -9.18
N THR A 84 -1.55 10.13 -8.15
CA THR A 84 -0.69 11.31 -8.17
C THR A 84 0.49 11.05 -7.28
N ALA A 85 1.67 10.93 -7.87
CA ALA A 85 2.89 10.79 -7.11
C ALA A 85 3.29 12.17 -6.62
N THR A 86 3.40 12.34 -5.30
CA THR A 86 3.94 13.55 -4.73
C THR A 86 5.46 13.48 -4.77
N GLU A 87 6.12 14.63 -4.66
CA GLU A 87 7.57 14.66 -4.54
C GLU A 87 8.05 13.86 -3.34
N SER A 88 7.36 14.03 -2.21
CA SER A 88 7.68 13.29 -0.99
C SER A 88 7.59 11.77 -1.19
N PHE A 89 6.57 11.32 -1.89
CA PHE A 89 6.43 9.89 -2.19
C PHE A 89 7.55 9.42 -3.11
N GLY A 90 7.91 10.22 -4.11
CA GLY A 90 8.99 9.85 -5.02
C GLY A 90 10.33 9.67 -4.30
N ILE A 91 10.63 10.53 -3.35
CA ILE A 91 11.84 10.43 -2.54
C ILE A 91 11.80 9.15 -1.70
N ARG A 92 10.70 8.90 -1.01
CA ARG A 92 10.57 7.71 -0.18
C ARG A 92 10.69 6.43 -1.01
N ARG A 93 10.09 6.43 -2.20
CA ARG A 93 10.18 5.26 -3.08
C ARG A 93 11.60 4.98 -3.50
N ARG A 94 12.36 6.01 -3.87
CA ARG A 94 13.76 5.83 -4.26
C ARG A 94 14.59 5.30 -3.10
N LEU A 95 14.38 5.82 -1.91
CA LEU A 95 15.08 5.33 -0.72
C LEU A 95 14.71 3.87 -0.42
N PHE A 96 13.43 3.56 -0.51
CA PHE A 96 12.96 2.20 -0.27
C PHE A 96 13.58 1.23 -1.25
N ASP A 97 13.51 1.54 -2.55
CA ASP A 97 14.01 0.64 -3.58
C ASP A 97 15.51 0.43 -3.46
N ALA A 98 16.24 1.46 -3.07
CA ALA A 98 17.69 1.34 -2.86
C ALA A 98 18.03 0.43 -1.69
N GLN A 99 17.20 0.42 -0.66
CA GLN A 99 17.42 -0.40 0.53
C GLN A 99 16.87 -1.82 0.39
N HIS A 100 15.93 -2.01 -0.53
CA HIS A 100 15.26 -3.31 -0.70
C HIS A 100 15.30 -3.74 -2.16
N PRO A 101 16.52 -4.00 -2.70
CA PRO A 101 16.62 -4.30 -4.14
C PRO A 101 15.93 -5.60 -4.56
N LEU A 102 15.72 -6.53 -3.61
CA LEU A 102 15.05 -7.80 -3.91
C LEU A 102 13.53 -7.71 -3.78
N ALA A 103 13.02 -6.62 -3.24
CA ALA A 103 11.59 -6.42 -3.05
C ALA A 103 11.23 -4.96 -3.34
N PRO A 104 11.44 -4.50 -4.59
CA PRO A 104 11.13 -3.12 -4.93
C PRO A 104 9.62 -2.85 -4.79
N LEU A 105 9.29 -1.60 -4.52
CA LEU A 105 7.91 -1.21 -4.31
C LEU A 105 7.11 -1.38 -5.60
N GLN A 106 5.99 -2.06 -5.49
CA GLN A 106 5.05 -2.26 -6.59
C GLN A 106 3.87 -1.32 -6.43
N ILE A 107 3.47 -0.67 -7.50
CA ILE A 107 2.29 0.18 -7.50
C ILE A 107 1.17 -0.59 -8.21
N VAL A 108 0.08 -0.83 -7.51
CA VAL A 108 -1.09 -1.49 -8.07
C VAL A 108 -2.19 -0.46 -8.24
N THR A 109 -2.71 -0.37 -9.45
CA THR A 109 -3.80 0.54 -9.76
C THR A 109 -5.04 -0.24 -10.15
N ASN A 110 -6.19 0.29 -9.77
CA ASN A 110 -7.50 -0.30 -10.12
C ASN A 110 -7.57 -1.80 -9.83
N PRO A 111 -7.27 -2.21 -8.60
CA PRO A 111 -7.33 -3.62 -8.24
C PRO A 111 -8.74 -4.18 -8.26
#